data_4ca8d265e6bf600b963a2cfe0f02eab9
#
_entry.id   4ca8d265e6bf600b963a2cfe0f02eab9
#
_cell.length_a   1.000
_cell.length_b   1.000
_cell.length_c   1.000
_cell.angle_alpha   90.00
_cell.angle_beta   90.00
_cell.angle_gamma   90.00
#
_symmetry.space_group_name_H-M   'P 1'
#
loop_
_entity.id
_entity.type
_entity.pdbx_description
1 polymer ?
#
loop_
_entity_poly.entity_id
_entity_poly.type
_entity_poly.pdbx_seq_one_letter_code
_entity_poly.pdbx_strand_id
1 'polypeptide(L)'
;MTDRLKTAWLIGVSLLAGCSSSGDSVTVYTSQDQVYAEPILQRFEQETGVRVRAVYDSEVVKTVGLINRLIAEKNRPRCDLFWNNEAFRTHQLAARGVLAAGVPIESFGARTRQWVWNTNQLGRAELPPNLAALTNAQWRGRVAIALPLFGSTATYFQVLRQHWGAARWQAWCRALLANGVMTVDGNSV
;
A
#
# COMPACT_ATOMS: atom_id res chain seq x y z
N MET A 1 50.28 -6.38 -70.56
CA MET A 1 49.59 -7.62 -70.24
C MET A 1 49.15 -7.56 -68.82
N THR A 2 47.84 -7.57 -68.64
CA THR A 2 47.03 -7.85 -67.50
C THR A 2 47.02 -6.86 -66.34
N ASP A 3 46.13 -5.87 -66.48
CA ASP A 3 45.41 -5.20 -65.44
C ASP A 3 44.58 -6.17 -64.66
N ARG A 4 44.68 -6.08 -63.30
CA ARG A 4 43.69 -6.67 -62.48
C ARG A 4 43.03 -5.58 -61.62
N LEU A 5 41.76 -5.37 -61.92
CA LEU A 5 40.82 -4.59 -61.13
C LEU A 5 40.86 -4.90 -59.65
N LYS A 6 41.08 -3.88 -58.85
CA LYS A 6 40.79 -3.93 -57.42
C LYS A 6 39.37 -3.45 -57.22
N THR A 7 38.47 -4.40 -57.07
CA THR A 7 37.10 -4.15 -56.68
C THR A 7 37.09 -3.77 -55.19
N ALA A 8 36.87 -2.50 -54.90
CA ALA A 8 36.66 -2.01 -53.54
C ALA A 8 35.26 -2.42 -53.09
N TRP A 9 35.20 -3.30 -52.11
CA TRP A 9 33.96 -3.61 -51.37
C TRP A 9 33.70 -2.51 -50.34
N LEU A 10 32.77 -1.62 -50.67
CA LEU A 10 32.19 -0.67 -49.72
C LEU A 10 31.18 -1.43 -48.86
N ILE A 11 31.63 -1.86 -47.70
CA ILE A 11 30.72 -2.36 -46.63
C ILE A 11 30.04 -1.13 -46.05
N GLY A 12 28.80 -0.89 -46.50
CA GLY A 12 27.93 0.07 -45.85
C GLY A 12 27.53 -0.44 -44.47
N VAL A 13 28.17 0.06 -43.44
CA VAL A 13 27.71 -0.09 -42.04
C VAL A 13 26.50 0.80 -41.89
N SER A 14 25.32 0.22 -42.07
CA SER A 14 24.06 0.83 -41.66
C SER A 14 24.03 0.88 -40.13
N LEU A 15 24.40 2.03 -39.54
CA LEU A 15 24.13 2.38 -38.19
C LEU A 15 22.61 2.44 -38.02
N LEU A 16 22.02 1.33 -37.58
CA LEU A 16 20.70 1.30 -36.99
C LEU A 16 20.79 2.09 -35.70
N ALA A 17 20.66 3.42 -35.80
CA ALA A 17 20.33 4.26 -34.70
C ALA A 17 18.93 3.85 -34.23
N GLY A 18 18.87 2.80 -33.45
CA GLY A 18 17.68 2.48 -32.63
C GLY A 18 17.48 3.63 -31.69
N CYS A 19 16.69 4.63 -32.07
CA CYS A 19 16.04 5.52 -31.15
C CYS A 19 15.14 4.65 -30.27
N SER A 20 15.71 4.08 -29.20
CA SER A 20 14.89 3.73 -28.06
C SER A 20 14.42 5.06 -27.50
N SER A 21 13.24 5.51 -27.92
CA SER A 21 12.50 6.51 -27.18
C SER A 21 12.21 5.87 -25.81
N SER A 22 13.16 6.02 -24.89
CA SER A 22 12.87 5.82 -23.48
C SER A 22 11.90 6.93 -23.11
N GLY A 23 10.63 6.75 -23.48
CA GLY A 23 9.58 7.64 -23.00
C GLY A 23 9.69 7.69 -21.47
N ASP A 24 9.44 8.85 -20.92
CA ASP A 24 9.45 9.05 -19.48
C ASP A 24 8.65 7.94 -18.80
N SER A 25 9.20 7.38 -17.76
CA SER A 25 8.53 6.33 -17.00
C SER A 25 8.65 6.57 -15.50
N VAL A 26 7.62 6.24 -14.77
CA VAL A 26 7.56 6.34 -13.32
C VAL A 26 7.28 4.96 -12.72
N THR A 27 8.05 4.58 -11.72
CA THR A 27 7.85 3.34 -10.96
C THR A 27 7.04 3.65 -9.71
N VAL A 28 5.85 3.09 -9.63
CA VAL A 28 4.91 3.31 -8.52
C VAL A 28 4.83 2.05 -7.67
N TYR A 29 5.22 2.16 -6.41
CA TYR A 29 4.93 1.12 -5.42
C TYR A 29 3.62 1.47 -4.73
N THR A 30 2.67 0.54 -4.68
CA THR A 30 1.38 0.82 -4.07
C THR A 30 0.83 -0.33 -3.23
N SER A 31 0.31 0.03 -2.06
CA SER A 31 -0.46 -0.86 -1.19
C SER A 31 -1.97 -0.76 -1.42
N GLN A 32 -2.39 0.00 -2.44
CA GLN A 32 -3.79 0.02 -2.85
C GLN A 32 -4.14 -1.27 -3.59
N ASP A 33 -5.39 -1.71 -3.46
CA ASP A 33 -5.88 -2.87 -4.21
C ASP A 33 -5.81 -2.58 -5.72
N GLN A 34 -5.23 -3.51 -6.47
CA GLN A 34 -4.97 -3.33 -7.90
C GLN A 34 -6.23 -2.94 -8.67
N VAL A 35 -7.37 -3.55 -8.33
CA VAL A 35 -8.67 -3.26 -8.97
C VAL A 35 -9.06 -1.78 -8.91
N TYR A 36 -8.59 -1.05 -7.91
CA TYR A 36 -8.86 0.39 -7.77
C TYR A 36 -7.71 1.26 -8.26
N ALA A 37 -6.47 0.84 -8.06
CA ALA A 37 -5.31 1.64 -8.41
C ALA A 37 -4.99 1.59 -9.91
N GLU A 38 -5.11 0.43 -10.55
CA GLU A 38 -4.74 0.24 -11.94
C GLU A 38 -5.49 1.17 -12.92
N PRO A 39 -6.82 1.33 -12.83
CA PRO A 39 -7.52 2.26 -13.71
C PRO A 39 -7.04 3.72 -13.58
N ILE A 40 -6.65 4.13 -12.36
CA ILE A 40 -6.14 5.48 -12.10
C ILE A 40 -4.78 5.67 -12.75
N LEU A 41 -3.89 4.68 -12.61
CA LEU A 41 -2.55 4.71 -13.20
C LEU A 41 -2.60 4.67 -14.72
N GLN A 42 -3.48 3.84 -15.30
CA GLN A 42 -3.71 3.78 -16.76
C GLN A 42 -4.24 5.12 -17.30
N ARG A 43 -5.15 5.76 -16.57
CA ARG A 43 -5.64 7.08 -16.95
C ARG A 43 -4.52 8.12 -16.94
N PHE A 44 -3.66 8.09 -15.93
CA PHE A 44 -2.48 8.96 -15.87
C PHE A 44 -1.56 8.74 -17.07
N GLU A 45 -1.27 7.48 -17.47
CA GLU A 45 -0.50 7.18 -18.66
C GLU A 45 -1.13 7.78 -19.93
N GLN A 46 -2.46 7.64 -20.07
CA GLN A 46 -3.20 8.17 -21.23
C GLN A 46 -3.17 9.70 -21.31
N GLU A 47 -3.28 10.37 -20.17
CA GLU A 47 -3.34 11.84 -20.08
C GLU A 47 -1.96 12.48 -20.23
N THR A 48 -0.89 11.81 -19.77
CA THR A 48 0.45 12.40 -19.69
C THR A 48 1.46 11.84 -20.70
N GLY A 49 1.21 10.65 -21.24
CA GLY A 49 2.19 9.90 -22.05
C GLY A 49 3.34 9.29 -21.22
N VAL A 50 3.36 9.47 -19.91
CA VAL A 50 4.36 8.89 -19.00
C VAL A 50 3.99 7.45 -18.68
N ARG A 51 4.86 6.50 -18.98
CA ARG A 51 4.63 5.08 -18.68
C ARG A 51 4.69 4.80 -17.18
N VAL A 52 3.70 4.11 -16.63
CA VAL A 52 3.68 3.69 -15.23
C VAL A 52 4.10 2.23 -15.07
N ARG A 53 5.12 2.00 -14.25
CA ARG A 53 5.52 0.65 -13.80
C ARG A 53 5.00 0.42 -12.40
N ALA A 54 3.79 -0.09 -12.30
CA ALA A 54 3.17 -0.34 -11.01
C ALA A 54 3.68 -1.65 -10.37
N VAL A 55 4.00 -1.58 -9.09
CA VAL A 55 4.32 -2.72 -8.25
C VAL A 55 3.31 -2.73 -7.10
N TYR A 56 2.46 -3.74 -7.13
CA TYR A 56 1.42 -3.93 -6.11
C TYR A 56 1.95 -4.78 -4.97
N ASP A 57 1.50 -4.50 -3.75
CA ASP A 57 1.76 -5.37 -2.61
C ASP A 57 0.88 -6.64 -2.71
N SER A 58 1.38 -7.76 -2.22
CA SER A 58 0.56 -8.98 -2.18
C SER A 58 -0.51 -8.90 -1.10
N GLU A 59 -1.65 -9.56 -1.33
CA GLU A 59 -2.78 -9.62 -0.38
C GLU A 59 -2.35 -10.07 1.03
N VAL A 60 -1.39 -11.01 1.10
CA VAL A 60 -0.95 -11.66 2.35
C VAL A 60 -0.04 -10.77 3.20
N VAL A 61 0.69 -9.82 2.58
CA VAL A 61 1.70 -8.98 3.25
C VAL A 61 1.50 -7.49 3.00
N LYS A 62 0.29 -7.08 2.64
CA LYS A 62 -0.06 -5.69 2.32
C LYS A 62 0.63 -4.69 3.22
N THR A 63 1.25 -3.70 2.60
CA THR A 63 1.97 -2.59 3.24
C THR A 63 3.32 -2.98 3.84
N VAL A 64 3.45 -4.14 4.50
CA VAL A 64 4.71 -4.56 5.15
C VAL A 64 5.75 -4.97 4.12
N GLY A 65 5.34 -5.67 3.06
CA GLY A 65 6.23 -6.10 1.98
C GLY A 65 6.91 -4.93 1.29
N LEU A 66 6.13 -3.96 0.81
CA LEU A 66 6.67 -2.77 0.15
C LEU A 66 7.46 -1.87 1.10
N ILE A 67 7.05 -1.73 2.36
CA ILE A 67 7.81 -0.98 3.37
C ILE A 67 9.20 -1.58 3.58
N ASN A 68 9.29 -2.90 3.77
CA ASN A 68 10.58 -3.58 3.93
C ASN A 68 11.43 -3.49 2.66
N ARG A 69 10.81 -3.57 1.49
CA ARG A 69 11.47 -3.39 0.21
C ARG A 69 12.04 -1.98 0.06
N LEU A 70 11.27 -0.94 0.34
CA LEU A 70 11.74 0.44 0.31
C LEU A 70 12.93 0.67 1.27
N ILE A 71 12.89 0.06 2.47
CA ILE A 71 14.00 0.13 3.42
C ILE A 71 15.25 -0.56 2.85
N ALA A 72 15.09 -1.73 2.24
CA ALA A 72 16.20 -2.47 1.63
C ALA A 72 16.78 -1.74 0.41
N GLU A 73 15.96 -1.03 -0.35
CA GLU A 73 16.35 -0.28 -1.54
C GLU A 73 16.84 1.16 -1.21
N LYS A 74 16.90 1.58 0.06
CA LYS A 74 17.23 2.95 0.48
C LYS A 74 18.49 3.51 -0.19
N ASN A 75 19.55 2.70 -0.28
CA ASN A 75 20.84 3.12 -0.87
C ASN A 75 20.87 3.04 -2.40
N ARG A 76 19.88 2.39 -3.01
CA ARG A 76 19.71 2.27 -4.46
C ARG A 76 18.22 2.26 -4.79
N PRO A 77 17.56 3.40 -4.70
CA PRO A 77 16.11 3.50 -4.90
C PRO A 77 15.68 3.00 -6.28
N ARG A 78 14.56 2.30 -6.31
CA ARG A 78 13.92 1.80 -7.52
C ARG A 78 12.48 2.26 -7.67
N CYS A 79 11.96 2.92 -6.65
CA CYS A 79 10.62 3.46 -6.58
C CYS A 79 10.69 4.98 -6.70
N ASP A 80 9.93 5.54 -7.63
CA ASP A 80 9.82 6.98 -7.81
C ASP A 80 8.66 7.55 -6.97
N LEU A 81 7.56 6.80 -6.87
CA LEU A 81 6.38 7.19 -6.13
C LEU A 81 5.89 6.04 -5.23
N PHE A 82 5.72 6.31 -3.95
CA PHE A 82 5.08 5.38 -3.01
C PHE A 82 3.66 5.82 -2.68
N TRP A 83 2.69 5.13 -3.24
CA TRP A 83 1.26 5.35 -2.99
C TRP A 83 0.76 4.37 -1.92
N ASN A 84 0.70 4.85 -0.69
CA ASN A 84 0.34 4.02 0.45
C ASN A 84 -1.10 4.32 0.94
N ASN A 85 -1.74 3.33 1.52
CA ASN A 85 -3.07 3.44 2.11
C ASN A 85 -3.04 3.74 3.62
N GLU A 86 -1.86 3.98 4.22
CA GLU A 86 -1.71 4.34 5.62
C GLU A 86 -0.59 5.36 5.86
N ALA A 87 -0.88 6.35 6.70
CA ALA A 87 0.06 7.44 6.98
C ALA A 87 1.17 7.04 7.95
N PHE A 88 0.89 6.20 8.96
CA PHE A 88 1.83 5.90 10.05
C PHE A 88 3.18 5.37 9.56
N ARG A 89 3.17 4.34 8.71
CA ARG A 89 4.41 3.77 8.17
C ARG A 89 5.07 4.67 7.13
N THR A 90 4.29 5.47 6.40
CA THR A 90 4.84 6.47 5.47
C THR A 90 5.67 7.50 6.24
N HIS A 91 5.16 8.01 7.37
CA HIS A 91 5.94 8.89 8.25
C HIS A 91 7.16 8.20 8.87
N GLN A 92 7.06 6.91 9.21
CA GLN A 92 8.23 6.15 9.67
C GLN A 92 9.32 6.02 8.59
N LEU A 93 8.95 5.81 7.32
CA LEU A 93 9.91 5.79 6.20
C LEU A 93 10.60 7.15 6.06
N ALA A 94 9.85 8.25 6.13
CA ALA A 94 10.41 9.60 6.09
C ALA A 94 11.39 9.84 7.26
N ALA A 95 11.00 9.50 8.49
CA ALA A 95 11.85 9.63 9.67
C ALA A 95 13.15 8.80 9.59
N ARG A 96 13.14 7.69 8.83
CA ARG A 96 14.33 6.86 8.55
C ARG A 96 15.14 7.35 7.35
N GLY A 97 14.75 8.44 6.71
CA GLY A 97 15.39 8.98 5.51
C GLY A 97 15.33 8.01 4.33
N VAL A 98 14.24 7.24 4.20
CA VAL A 98 13.99 6.34 3.06
C VAL A 98 13.33 7.11 1.93
N LEU A 99 12.47 8.07 2.26
CA LEU A 99 11.84 8.96 1.29
C LEU A 99 12.75 10.16 1.00
N ALA A 100 12.66 10.72 -0.20
CA ALA A 100 13.45 11.87 -0.61
C ALA A 100 13.22 13.06 0.35
N ALA A 101 14.31 13.73 0.72
CA ALA A 101 14.26 14.89 1.60
C ALA A 101 13.55 16.07 0.92
N GLY A 102 12.73 16.80 1.67
CA GLY A 102 12.02 17.98 1.16
C GLY A 102 10.80 17.69 0.28
N VAL A 103 10.49 16.42 0.02
CA VAL A 103 9.26 16.06 -0.70
C VAL A 103 8.12 15.92 0.29
N PRO A 104 7.00 16.61 0.08
CA PRO A 104 5.85 16.51 0.98
C PRO A 104 5.21 15.12 0.90
N ILE A 105 4.70 14.66 2.05
CA ILE A 105 3.80 13.51 2.11
C ILE A 105 2.39 14.04 1.88
N GLU A 106 1.89 13.84 0.66
CA GLU A 106 0.55 14.31 0.29
C GLU A 106 -0.52 13.34 0.80
N SER A 107 -1.48 13.89 1.54
CA SER A 107 -2.65 13.16 2.00
C SER A 107 -3.87 13.61 1.20
N PHE A 108 -4.38 12.73 0.35
CA PHE A 108 -5.48 13.03 -0.58
C PHE A 108 -6.78 12.31 -0.22
N GLY A 109 -6.79 11.55 0.88
CA GLY A 109 -7.98 10.81 1.30
C GLY A 109 -8.01 10.53 2.79
N ALA A 110 -9.20 10.25 3.28
CA ALA A 110 -9.45 9.83 4.65
C ALA A 110 -10.31 8.58 4.68
N ARG A 111 -10.12 7.75 5.71
CA ARG A 111 -10.93 6.54 5.94
C ARG A 111 -11.52 6.61 7.33
N THR A 112 -12.81 6.29 7.45
CA THR A 112 -13.49 6.17 8.74
C THR A 112 -13.67 4.70 9.10
N ARG A 113 -13.78 4.43 10.40
CA ARG A 113 -14.21 3.12 10.91
C ARG A 113 -15.70 3.17 11.18
N GLN A 114 -16.42 2.19 10.68
CA GLN A 114 -17.86 2.09 10.81
C GLN A 114 -18.24 0.73 11.38
N TRP A 115 -19.37 0.68 12.07
CA TRP A 115 -20.01 -0.56 12.40
C TRP A 115 -20.58 -1.17 11.13
N VAL A 116 -20.27 -2.43 10.90
CA VAL A 116 -20.91 -3.26 9.87
C VAL A 116 -21.54 -4.45 10.62
N TRP A 117 -22.80 -4.74 10.38
CA TRP A 117 -23.49 -5.80 11.08
C TRP A 117 -24.48 -6.50 10.17
N ASN A 118 -24.81 -7.74 10.51
CA ASN A 118 -25.86 -8.51 9.82
C ASN A 118 -27.23 -8.02 10.30
N THR A 119 -27.95 -7.31 9.45
CA THR A 119 -29.26 -6.72 9.76
C THR A 119 -30.38 -7.75 9.97
N ASN A 120 -30.17 -9.01 9.53
CA ASN A 120 -31.10 -10.10 9.80
C ASN A 120 -30.97 -10.67 11.22
N GLN A 121 -29.87 -10.34 11.92
CA GLN A 121 -29.56 -10.89 13.25
C GLN A 121 -29.52 -9.83 14.34
N LEU A 122 -29.33 -8.56 13.98
CA LEU A 122 -29.09 -7.50 14.93
C LEU A 122 -29.69 -6.18 14.46
N GLY A 123 -30.53 -5.60 15.28
CA GLY A 123 -31.06 -4.25 15.08
C GLY A 123 -30.07 -3.17 15.42
N ARG A 124 -30.22 -1.99 14.80
CA ARG A 124 -29.31 -0.85 15.04
C ARG A 124 -29.26 -0.42 16.51
N ALA A 125 -30.36 -0.53 17.23
CA ALA A 125 -30.45 -0.16 18.66
C ALA A 125 -29.66 -1.11 19.59
N GLU A 126 -29.34 -2.30 19.10
CA GLU A 126 -28.60 -3.32 19.85
C GLU A 126 -27.10 -3.22 19.68
N LEU A 127 -26.62 -2.33 18.77
CA LEU A 127 -25.19 -2.16 18.49
C LEU A 127 -24.45 -1.68 19.75
N PRO A 128 -23.15 -2.08 19.90
CA PRO A 128 -22.35 -1.61 21.02
C PRO A 128 -22.22 -0.09 20.95
N PRO A 129 -22.40 0.62 22.07
CA PRO A 129 -22.36 2.09 22.10
C PRO A 129 -20.96 2.66 21.79
N ASN A 130 -19.92 1.86 21.98
CA ASN A 130 -18.53 2.23 21.70
C ASN A 130 -17.65 0.98 21.59
N LEU A 131 -16.40 1.18 21.20
CA LEU A 131 -15.41 0.09 21.04
C LEU A 131 -15.13 -0.67 22.34
N ALA A 132 -15.14 0.00 23.49
CA ALA A 132 -14.86 -0.66 24.75
C ALA A 132 -15.92 -1.74 25.06
N ALA A 133 -17.16 -1.51 24.68
CA ALA A 133 -18.26 -2.44 24.91
C ALA A 133 -18.14 -3.76 24.12
N LEU A 134 -17.28 -3.86 23.10
CA LEU A 134 -17.03 -5.11 22.35
C LEU A 134 -16.45 -6.24 23.22
N THR A 135 -15.90 -5.91 24.37
CA THR A 135 -15.38 -6.90 25.33
C THR A 135 -16.46 -7.45 26.28
N ASN A 136 -17.69 -6.93 26.23
CA ASN A 136 -18.80 -7.43 27.06
C ASN A 136 -19.19 -8.85 26.59
N ALA A 137 -19.64 -9.66 27.55
CA ALA A 137 -19.99 -11.07 27.33
C ALA A 137 -21.02 -11.30 26.21
N GLN A 138 -21.95 -10.38 26.02
CA GLN A 138 -22.97 -10.44 24.95
C GLN A 138 -22.37 -10.46 23.53
N TRP A 139 -21.11 -9.98 23.37
CA TRP A 139 -20.41 -9.95 22.10
C TRP A 139 -19.44 -11.11 21.92
N ARG A 140 -19.40 -12.06 22.85
CA ARG A 140 -18.48 -13.19 22.78
C ARG A 140 -18.67 -13.99 21.49
N GLY A 141 -17.58 -14.13 20.71
CA GLY A 141 -17.57 -14.84 19.42
C GLY A 141 -18.42 -14.20 18.30
N ARG A 142 -18.87 -12.96 18.51
CA ARG A 142 -19.75 -12.26 17.54
C ARG A 142 -19.09 -11.06 16.87
N VAL A 143 -17.82 -10.83 17.12
CA VAL A 143 -17.04 -9.68 16.60
C VAL A 143 -15.99 -10.17 15.64
N ALA A 144 -15.91 -9.53 14.47
CA ALA A 144 -14.83 -9.71 13.52
C ALA A 144 -14.10 -8.37 13.30
N ILE A 145 -12.78 -8.44 13.19
CA ILE A 145 -11.93 -7.28 12.85
C ILE A 145 -10.86 -7.69 11.84
N ALA A 146 -10.47 -6.76 10.97
CA ALA A 146 -9.28 -6.98 10.15
C ALA A 146 -8.04 -7.04 11.05
N LEU A 147 -7.10 -7.93 10.70
CA LEU A 147 -5.87 -8.14 11.47
C LEU A 147 -5.08 -6.82 11.60
N PRO A 148 -4.78 -6.36 12.85
CA PRO A 148 -4.20 -5.03 13.09
C PRO A 148 -2.67 -4.98 12.93
N LEU A 149 -2.09 -5.81 12.07
CA LEU A 149 -0.65 -5.84 11.82
C LEU A 149 -0.21 -4.91 10.69
N PHE A 150 -1.13 -4.56 9.79
CA PHE A 150 -0.83 -3.76 8.61
C PHE A 150 -2.04 -2.91 8.18
N GLY A 151 -1.79 -2.01 7.22
CA GLY A 151 -2.79 -1.15 6.61
C GLY A 151 -3.46 -0.19 7.58
N SER A 152 -4.61 0.31 7.20
CA SER A 152 -5.35 1.30 8.00
C SER A 152 -5.84 0.76 9.34
N THR A 153 -5.94 -0.57 9.53
CA THR A 153 -6.29 -1.15 10.82
C THR A 153 -5.15 -1.02 11.83
N ALA A 154 -3.89 -1.25 11.40
CA ALA A 154 -2.71 -1.03 12.23
C ALA A 154 -2.62 0.44 12.67
N THR A 155 -2.78 1.38 11.75
CA THR A 155 -2.80 2.81 12.06
C THR A 155 -3.89 3.14 13.08
N TYR A 156 -5.10 2.61 12.88
CA TYR A 156 -6.21 2.82 13.81
C TYR A 156 -5.90 2.32 15.23
N PHE A 157 -5.31 1.13 15.36
CA PHE A 157 -4.91 0.58 16.66
C PHE A 157 -3.81 1.41 17.34
N GLN A 158 -2.90 2.02 16.56
CA GLN A 158 -1.91 2.95 17.11
C GLN A 158 -2.56 4.25 17.60
N VAL A 159 -3.52 4.80 16.88
CA VAL A 159 -4.30 5.97 17.32
C VAL A 159 -5.06 5.66 18.61
N LEU A 160 -5.71 4.51 18.70
CA LEU A 160 -6.37 4.08 19.95
C LEU A 160 -5.39 3.97 21.12
N ARG A 161 -4.20 3.42 20.88
CA ARG A 161 -3.15 3.32 21.91
C ARG A 161 -2.72 4.70 22.40
N GLN A 162 -2.55 5.66 21.50
CA GLN A 162 -2.22 7.03 21.89
C GLN A 162 -3.35 7.70 22.69
N HIS A 163 -4.58 7.51 22.23
CA HIS A 163 -5.75 8.17 22.84
C HIS A 163 -6.13 7.57 24.20
N TRP A 164 -6.05 6.25 24.37
CA TRP A 164 -6.43 5.57 25.61
C TRP A 164 -5.27 5.38 26.59
N GLY A 165 -4.03 5.54 26.13
CA GLY A 165 -2.83 5.14 26.84
C GLY A 165 -2.54 3.64 26.69
N ALA A 166 -1.26 3.29 26.79
CA ALA A 166 -0.78 1.93 26.50
C ALA A 166 -1.41 0.86 27.38
N ALA A 167 -1.56 1.11 28.67
CA ALA A 167 -2.09 0.15 29.64
C ALA A 167 -3.57 -0.21 29.36
N ARG A 168 -4.43 0.80 29.19
CA ARG A 168 -5.85 0.61 28.87
C ARG A 168 -6.03 -0.06 27.51
N TRP A 169 -5.26 0.36 26.51
CA TRP A 169 -5.30 -0.24 25.18
C TRP A 169 -4.91 -1.73 25.22
N GLN A 170 -3.83 -2.09 25.95
CA GLN A 170 -3.42 -3.48 26.08
C GLN A 170 -4.46 -4.34 26.81
N ALA A 171 -5.05 -3.80 27.89
CA ALA A 171 -6.11 -4.49 28.61
C ALA A 171 -7.32 -4.77 27.71
N TRP A 172 -7.75 -3.78 26.93
CA TRP A 172 -8.82 -3.94 25.97
C TRP A 172 -8.50 -4.97 24.87
N CYS A 173 -7.30 -4.95 24.30
CA CYS A 173 -6.88 -5.94 23.29
C CYS A 173 -6.93 -7.37 23.87
N ARG A 174 -6.43 -7.58 25.10
CA ARG A 174 -6.49 -8.89 25.75
C ARG A 174 -7.93 -9.34 26.03
N ALA A 175 -8.76 -8.43 26.51
CA ALA A 175 -10.17 -8.71 26.76
C ALA A 175 -10.92 -9.04 25.46
N LEU A 176 -10.61 -8.36 24.35
CA LEU A 176 -11.19 -8.62 23.04
C LEU A 176 -10.80 -10.03 22.53
N LEU A 177 -9.54 -10.43 22.69
CA LEU A 177 -9.08 -11.78 22.38
C LEU A 177 -9.76 -12.83 23.27
N ALA A 178 -9.83 -12.60 24.57
CA ALA A 178 -10.52 -13.49 25.52
C ALA A 178 -12.03 -13.59 25.23
N ASN A 179 -12.60 -12.55 24.60
CA ASN A 179 -14.00 -12.53 24.16
C ASN A 179 -14.20 -13.24 22.80
N GLY A 180 -13.16 -13.86 22.23
CA GLY A 180 -13.26 -14.65 21.03
C GLY A 180 -13.44 -13.81 19.76
N VAL A 181 -12.79 -12.65 19.65
CA VAL A 181 -12.80 -11.87 18.41
C VAL A 181 -12.21 -12.68 17.26
N MET A 182 -12.89 -12.69 16.14
CA MET A 182 -12.38 -13.26 14.90
C MET A 182 -11.49 -12.24 14.18
N THR A 183 -10.32 -12.66 13.73
CA THR A 183 -9.46 -11.84 12.87
C THR A 183 -9.58 -12.30 11.43
N VAL A 184 -9.73 -11.36 10.52
CA VAL A 184 -9.80 -11.59 9.07
C VAL A 184 -8.67 -10.84 8.36
N ASP A 185 -8.26 -11.34 7.20
CA ASP A 185 -7.08 -10.82 6.49
C ASP A 185 -7.25 -9.39 5.96
N GLY A 186 -8.48 -8.95 5.75
CA GLY A 186 -8.76 -7.60 5.23
C GLY A 186 -10.16 -7.12 5.59
N ASN A 187 -10.47 -5.90 5.14
CA ASN A 187 -11.79 -5.30 5.37
C ASN A 187 -12.81 -5.66 4.26
N SER A 188 -12.37 -6.38 3.25
CA SER A 188 -13.17 -6.82 2.08
C SER A 188 -13.59 -8.29 2.16
N VAL A 189 -13.41 -8.94 3.30
CA VAL A 189 -13.76 -10.35 3.54
C VAL A 189 -15.11 -10.44 4.22
#